data_ccfde88dcc4ff0cbeeeb024b602d2d7f
#
_entry.id   ccfde88dcc4ff0cbeeeb024b602d2d7f
#
_cell.length_a   1.000
_cell.length_b   1.000
_cell.length_c   1.000
_cell.angle_alpha   90.00
_cell.angle_beta   90.00
_cell.angle_gamma   90.00
#
_symmetry.space_group_name_H-M   'P 1'
#
loop_
_entity.id
_entity.type
_entity.pdbx_description
1 polymer ?
#
loop_
_entity_poly.entity_id
_entity_poly.type
_entity_poly.pdbx_seq_one_letter_code
_entity_poly.pdbx_strand_id
1 'polypeptide(L)'
;MEIESVYAFIDESGTVGAKTGTRFLIVVVLSVNQPRVFELTIRRALKKYGAKIASGEIKAADFEEAAIVRLLQALSEEDFTVMAVVLDQRTIRREPKHVEEIYRRVTARAVRHLVERSSRVEICLDKRYTNERLRRLLEKAIREEIADLPQVVLISQENSSSRKELQAADAVAWAFFQKYERDDPRFYDIIASKVVIEDVANGKELFND
;
A
#
# COMPACT_ATOMS: atom_id res chain seq x y z
N MET A 1 16.57 26.46 4.09
CA MET A 1 15.39 25.66 4.46
C MET A 1 15.72 24.23 4.10
N GLU A 2 15.89 23.34 5.06
CA GLU A 2 16.02 21.92 4.77
C GLU A 2 14.68 21.45 4.18
N ILE A 3 14.72 20.84 3.01
CA ILE A 3 13.54 20.21 2.42
C ILE A 3 13.34 18.92 3.18
N GLU A 4 12.32 18.89 4.02
CA GLU A 4 11.97 17.72 4.81
C GLU A 4 11.54 16.59 3.87
N SER A 5 12.21 15.45 3.97
CA SER A 5 11.88 14.25 3.16
C SER A 5 10.71 13.53 3.80
N VAL A 6 9.73 13.19 2.97
CA VAL A 6 8.62 12.33 3.35
C VAL A 6 8.98 10.89 2.99
N TYR A 7 8.79 9.97 3.92
CA TYR A 7 8.96 8.53 3.70
C TYR A 7 7.60 7.89 3.42
N ALA A 8 7.56 7.02 2.43
CA ALA A 8 6.33 6.34 2.05
C ALA A 8 6.55 4.82 1.96
N PHE A 9 5.60 4.08 2.51
CA PHE A 9 5.59 2.62 2.48
C PHE A 9 4.34 2.17 1.77
N ILE A 10 4.51 1.31 0.76
CA ILE A 10 3.45 0.92 -0.16
C ILE A 10 3.30 -0.59 -0.14
N ASP A 11 2.06 -1.02 0.04
CA ASP A 11 1.66 -2.41 -0.08
C ASP A 11 0.29 -2.52 -0.73
N GLU A 12 -0.08 -3.73 -1.17
CA GLU A 12 -1.34 -4.01 -1.82
C GLU A 12 -2.14 -5.09 -1.08
N SER A 13 -3.44 -5.11 -1.36
CA SER A 13 -4.32 -6.21 -1.00
C SER A 13 -5.27 -6.54 -2.15
N GLY A 14 -5.57 -7.82 -2.29
CA GLY A 14 -6.28 -8.36 -3.44
C GLY A 14 -5.35 -8.97 -4.48
N THR A 15 -5.93 -9.75 -5.39
CA THR A 15 -5.20 -10.43 -6.47
C THR A 15 -5.54 -9.81 -7.81
N VAL A 16 -4.55 -9.71 -8.69
CA VAL A 16 -4.71 -9.09 -10.01
C VAL A 16 -5.42 -10.04 -10.97
N GLY A 17 -6.37 -9.51 -11.74
CA GLY A 17 -7.09 -10.22 -12.79
C GLY A 17 -8.60 -10.09 -12.64
N ALA A 18 -9.26 -9.49 -13.63
CA ALA A 18 -10.70 -9.23 -13.57
C ALA A 18 -11.55 -10.51 -13.54
N LYS A 19 -11.01 -11.65 -14.03
CA LYS A 19 -11.72 -12.93 -14.11
C LYS A 19 -11.35 -13.92 -13.00
N THR A 20 -10.12 -13.86 -12.52
CA THR A 20 -9.54 -14.87 -11.61
C THR A 20 -9.11 -14.28 -10.27
N GLY A 21 -9.07 -12.95 -10.18
CA GLY A 21 -8.69 -12.23 -8.99
C GLY A 21 -9.84 -11.92 -8.04
N THR A 22 -9.55 -11.17 -7.02
CA THR A 22 -10.57 -10.54 -6.16
C THR A 22 -11.30 -9.44 -6.94
N ARG A 23 -12.47 -9.03 -6.48
CA ARG A 23 -13.19 -7.92 -7.11
C ARG A 23 -12.37 -6.64 -7.02
N PHE A 24 -11.80 -6.37 -5.87
CA PHE A 24 -11.01 -5.17 -5.65
C PHE A 24 -9.51 -5.46 -5.61
N LEU A 25 -8.74 -4.62 -6.30
CA LEU A 25 -7.32 -4.46 -6.09
C LEU A 25 -7.10 -3.12 -5.38
N ILE A 26 -6.44 -3.17 -4.25
CA ILE A 26 -6.22 -2.01 -3.38
C ILE A 26 -4.72 -1.81 -3.23
N VAL A 27 -4.25 -0.60 -3.46
CA VAL A 27 -2.88 -0.19 -3.17
C VAL A 27 -2.95 0.96 -2.17
N VAL A 28 -2.25 0.81 -1.05
CA VAL A 28 -2.15 1.84 -0.02
C VAL A 28 -0.75 2.41 0.06
N VAL A 29 -0.69 3.69 0.37
CA VAL A 29 0.53 4.46 0.63
C VAL A 29 0.42 5.00 2.05
N LEU A 30 1.31 4.57 2.93
CA LEU A 30 1.50 5.19 4.25
C LEU A 30 2.60 6.24 4.13
N SER A 31 2.28 7.50 4.43
CA SER A 31 3.20 8.62 4.36
C SER A 31 3.51 9.16 5.74
N VAL A 32 4.79 9.31 6.07
CA VAL A 32 5.28 9.66 7.42
C VAL A 32 6.60 10.44 7.35
N ASN A 33 6.81 11.39 8.27
CA ASN A 33 8.08 12.11 8.38
C ASN A 33 9.13 11.30 9.17
N GLN A 34 8.69 10.48 10.12
CA GLN A 34 9.58 9.68 10.98
C GLN A 34 9.24 8.18 10.87
N PRO A 35 9.85 7.44 9.96
CA PRO A 35 9.50 6.03 9.69
C PRO A 35 9.70 5.10 10.90
N ARG A 36 10.57 5.48 11.84
CA ARG A 36 10.83 4.71 13.06
C ARG A 36 9.58 4.44 13.91
N VAL A 37 8.53 5.25 13.81
CA VAL A 37 7.27 5.02 14.53
C VAL A 37 6.64 3.70 14.13
N PHE A 38 6.61 3.38 12.83
CA PHE A 38 6.09 2.10 12.34
C PHE A 38 6.97 0.93 12.79
N GLU A 39 8.30 1.06 12.67
CA GLU A 39 9.22 0.02 13.12
C GLU A 39 8.98 -0.34 14.59
N LEU A 40 8.87 0.67 15.46
CA LEU A 40 8.66 0.46 16.90
C LEU A 40 7.30 -0.16 17.19
N THR A 41 6.25 0.29 16.53
CA THR A 41 4.89 -0.23 16.72
C THR A 41 4.80 -1.69 16.28
N ILE A 42 5.36 -2.05 15.11
CA ILE A 42 5.43 -3.44 14.65
C ILE A 42 6.29 -4.31 15.59
N ARG A 43 7.44 -3.82 16.06
CA ARG A 43 8.29 -4.56 17.01
C ARG A 43 7.57 -4.83 18.34
N ARG A 44 6.78 -3.88 18.86
CA ARG A 44 5.96 -4.07 20.06
C ARG A 44 4.88 -5.12 19.82
N ALA A 45 4.21 -5.09 18.67
CA ALA A 45 3.22 -6.09 18.29
C ALA A 45 3.85 -7.49 18.17
N LEU A 46 5.00 -7.62 17.49
CA LEU A 46 5.74 -8.88 17.40
C LEU A 46 6.17 -9.41 18.75
N LYS A 47 6.65 -8.55 19.66
CA LYS A 47 7.03 -8.97 21.02
C LYS A 47 5.83 -9.54 21.79
N LYS A 48 4.64 -8.97 21.59
CA LYS A 48 3.43 -9.36 22.31
C LYS A 48 2.75 -10.60 21.72
N TYR A 49 2.74 -10.72 20.40
CA TYR A 49 1.98 -11.75 19.68
C TYR A 49 2.88 -12.72 18.90
N GLY A 50 4.18 -12.42 18.79
CA GLY A 50 5.13 -13.10 17.89
C GLY A 50 5.45 -14.54 18.28
N ALA A 51 5.19 -14.98 19.53
CA ALA A 51 5.35 -16.39 19.92
C ALA A 51 4.49 -17.36 19.07
N LYS A 52 3.45 -16.85 18.42
CA LYS A 52 2.56 -17.60 17.52
C LYS A 52 2.94 -17.42 16.03
N ILE A 53 3.95 -16.60 15.71
CA ILE A 53 4.35 -16.27 14.35
C ILE A 53 5.69 -16.91 14.02
N ALA A 54 5.66 -18.06 13.34
CA ALA A 54 6.85 -18.81 12.99
C ALA A 54 7.80 -18.04 12.05
N SER A 55 7.28 -17.10 11.23
CA SER A 55 8.05 -16.31 10.26
C SER A 55 8.75 -15.08 10.86
N GLY A 56 8.38 -14.64 12.08
CA GLY A 56 8.84 -13.36 12.63
C GLY A 56 8.36 -12.13 11.85
N GLU A 57 7.38 -12.31 10.97
CA GLU A 57 6.75 -11.30 10.13
C GLU A 57 5.26 -11.24 10.41
N ILE A 58 4.72 -10.03 10.61
CA ILE A 58 3.29 -9.80 10.69
C ILE A 58 2.74 -9.81 9.26
N LYS A 59 1.84 -10.76 8.98
CA LYS A 59 0.95 -10.74 7.83
C LYS A 59 -0.47 -10.60 8.35
N ALA A 60 -1.14 -9.53 8.00
CA ALA A 60 -2.46 -9.21 8.57
C ALA A 60 -3.48 -10.32 8.33
N ALA A 61 -3.41 -11.01 7.18
CA ALA A 61 -4.30 -12.12 6.84
C ALA A 61 -4.13 -13.35 7.76
N ASP A 62 -2.96 -13.51 8.40
CA ASP A 62 -2.63 -14.66 9.26
C ASP A 62 -2.80 -14.34 10.76
N PHE A 63 -3.14 -13.09 11.08
CA PHE A 63 -3.30 -12.62 12.45
C PHE A 63 -4.69 -12.94 13.02
N GLU A 64 -4.74 -13.24 14.33
CA GLU A 64 -6.01 -13.27 15.04
C GLU A 64 -6.68 -11.89 15.01
N GLU A 65 -8.00 -11.84 14.83
CA GLU A 65 -8.78 -10.58 14.73
C GLU A 65 -8.46 -9.60 15.88
N ALA A 66 -8.40 -10.09 17.11
CA ALA A 66 -8.09 -9.25 18.26
C ALA A 66 -6.67 -8.65 18.22
N ALA A 67 -5.72 -9.33 17.60
CA ALA A 67 -4.35 -8.84 17.48
C ALA A 67 -4.23 -7.77 16.38
N ILE A 68 -4.92 -7.98 15.22
CA ILE A 68 -4.93 -6.97 14.16
C ILE A 68 -5.67 -5.70 14.59
N VAL A 69 -6.79 -5.81 15.31
CA VAL A 69 -7.48 -4.64 15.88
C VAL A 69 -6.55 -3.82 16.75
N ARG A 70 -5.81 -4.45 17.66
CA ARG A 70 -4.86 -3.74 18.53
C ARG A 70 -3.68 -3.15 17.78
N LEU A 71 -3.22 -3.81 16.71
CA LEU A 71 -2.17 -3.25 15.85
C LEU A 71 -2.67 -2.00 15.14
N LEU A 72 -3.86 -2.05 14.54
CA LEU A 72 -4.45 -0.89 13.85
C LEU A 72 -4.72 0.26 14.84
N GLN A 73 -5.19 -0.03 16.05
CA GLN A 73 -5.34 0.97 17.11
C GLN A 73 -4.00 1.62 17.46
N ALA A 74 -2.95 0.83 17.66
CA ALA A 74 -1.62 1.37 17.95
C ALA A 74 -1.06 2.19 16.79
N LEU A 75 -1.31 1.79 15.55
CA LEU A 75 -0.95 2.58 14.37
C LEU A 75 -1.76 3.89 14.32
N SER A 76 -3.04 3.87 14.63
CA SER A 76 -3.89 5.06 14.58
C SER A 76 -3.46 6.17 15.58
N GLU A 77 -2.68 5.85 16.59
CA GLU A 77 -2.10 6.81 17.54
C GLU A 77 -0.86 7.52 16.99
N GLU A 78 -0.22 6.97 15.96
CA GLU A 78 0.98 7.53 15.35
C GLU A 78 0.65 8.66 14.35
N ASP A 79 1.63 9.54 14.08
CA ASP A 79 1.47 10.64 13.12
C ASP A 79 1.88 10.20 11.70
N PHE A 80 0.88 9.86 10.88
CA PHE A 80 1.04 9.50 9.48
C PHE A 80 -0.25 9.75 8.70
N THR A 81 -0.17 9.68 7.38
CA THR A 81 -1.32 9.77 6.50
C THR A 81 -1.42 8.55 5.60
N VAL A 82 -2.64 8.24 5.18
CA VAL A 82 -2.96 7.13 4.27
C VAL A 82 -3.55 7.68 2.99
N MET A 83 -3.02 7.24 1.87
CA MET A 83 -3.63 7.42 0.55
C MET A 83 -3.88 6.03 -0.04
N ALA A 84 -5.03 5.83 -0.62
CA ALA A 84 -5.38 4.54 -1.21
C ALA A 84 -6.00 4.72 -2.59
N VAL A 85 -5.63 3.82 -3.51
CA VAL A 85 -6.34 3.62 -4.76
C VAL A 85 -7.02 2.26 -4.70
N VAL A 86 -8.34 2.27 -4.87
CA VAL A 86 -9.21 1.08 -4.83
C VAL A 86 -9.78 0.88 -6.22
N LEU A 87 -9.32 -0.12 -6.94
CA LEU A 87 -9.82 -0.46 -8.26
C LEU A 87 -10.88 -1.56 -8.18
N ASP A 88 -12.13 -1.28 -8.62
CA ASP A 88 -13.08 -2.35 -8.95
C ASP A 88 -12.69 -2.97 -10.30
N GLN A 89 -12.02 -4.12 -10.26
CA GLN A 89 -11.51 -4.80 -11.45
C GLN A 89 -12.62 -5.25 -12.41
N ARG A 90 -13.86 -5.38 -11.95
CA ARG A 90 -15.02 -5.72 -12.80
C ARG A 90 -15.41 -4.59 -13.76
N THR A 91 -14.91 -3.38 -13.51
CA THR A 91 -15.11 -2.21 -14.37
C THR A 91 -14.17 -2.16 -15.56
N ILE A 92 -13.13 -3.01 -15.58
CA ILE A 92 -12.20 -3.16 -16.70
C ILE A 92 -12.95 -3.83 -17.86
N ARG A 93 -13.19 -3.09 -18.94
CA ARG A 93 -13.89 -3.62 -20.13
C ARG A 93 -13.02 -4.54 -20.95
N ARG A 94 -11.76 -4.13 -21.14
CA ARG A 94 -10.76 -4.87 -21.89
C ARG A 94 -9.54 -5.12 -21.01
N GLU A 95 -9.35 -6.38 -20.62
CA GLU A 95 -8.20 -6.77 -19.82
C GLU A 95 -6.91 -6.53 -20.61
N PRO A 96 -5.88 -5.89 -20.00
CA PRO A 96 -4.61 -5.66 -20.67
C PRO A 96 -3.93 -6.98 -21.02
N LYS A 97 -3.12 -6.98 -22.09
CA LYS A 97 -2.40 -8.17 -22.58
C LYS A 97 -1.56 -8.84 -21.47
N HIS A 98 -1.05 -8.05 -20.54
CA HIS A 98 -0.31 -8.54 -19.38
C HIS A 98 -1.05 -8.10 -18.13
N VAL A 99 -1.66 -9.03 -17.42
CA VAL A 99 -2.49 -8.78 -16.24
C VAL A 99 -1.79 -7.94 -15.17
N GLU A 100 -0.48 -8.11 -14.99
CA GLU A 100 0.34 -7.31 -14.07
C GLU A 100 0.41 -5.81 -14.44
N GLU A 101 -0.06 -5.41 -15.61
CA GLU A 101 -0.21 -4.01 -15.98
C GLU A 101 -1.26 -3.31 -15.11
N ILE A 102 -2.28 -4.04 -14.67
CA ILE A 102 -3.32 -3.52 -13.75
C ILE A 102 -2.64 -3.03 -12.46
N TYR A 103 -1.83 -3.90 -11.84
CA TYR A 103 -1.10 -3.56 -10.64
C TYR A 103 -0.20 -2.34 -10.83
N ARG A 104 0.57 -2.31 -11.93
CA ARG A 104 1.50 -1.20 -12.21
C ARG A 104 0.78 0.14 -12.32
N ARG A 105 -0.37 0.20 -13.00
CA ARG A 105 -1.15 1.43 -13.16
C ARG A 105 -1.78 1.89 -11.85
N VAL A 106 -2.35 0.98 -11.08
CA VAL A 106 -2.93 1.30 -9.76
C VAL A 106 -1.84 1.83 -8.82
N THR A 107 -0.68 1.17 -8.78
CA THR A 107 0.46 1.60 -7.95
C THR A 107 0.99 2.97 -8.41
N ALA A 108 1.15 3.17 -9.71
CA ALA A 108 1.61 4.45 -10.26
C ALA A 108 0.66 5.60 -9.89
N ARG A 109 -0.67 5.41 -10.01
CA ARG A 109 -1.68 6.39 -9.59
C ARG A 109 -1.62 6.68 -8.09
N ALA A 110 -1.43 5.66 -7.26
CA ALA A 110 -1.27 5.84 -5.81
C ALA A 110 -0.01 6.67 -5.48
N VAL A 111 1.09 6.41 -6.17
CA VAL A 111 2.33 7.20 -6.03
C VAL A 111 2.12 8.65 -6.50
N ARG A 112 1.38 8.88 -7.59
CA ARG A 112 1.08 10.23 -8.06
C ARG A 112 0.39 11.07 -6.98
N HIS A 113 -0.62 10.52 -6.30
CA HIS A 113 -1.30 11.19 -5.19
C HIS A 113 -0.35 11.62 -4.07
N LEU A 114 0.67 10.81 -3.77
CA LEU A 114 1.69 11.13 -2.78
C LEU A 114 2.61 12.26 -3.27
N VAL A 115 3.13 12.14 -4.51
CA VAL A 115 4.12 13.06 -5.06
C VAL A 115 3.55 14.46 -5.26
N GLU A 116 2.28 14.59 -5.64
CA GLU A 116 1.57 15.87 -5.75
C GLU A 116 1.51 16.67 -4.44
N ARG A 117 1.74 16.02 -3.30
CA ARG A 117 1.62 16.61 -1.94
C ARG A 117 2.95 16.83 -1.24
N SER A 118 4.04 16.36 -1.83
CA SER A 118 5.34 16.32 -1.14
C SER A 118 6.46 16.75 -2.11
N SER A 119 7.36 17.62 -1.67
CA SER A 119 8.46 18.12 -2.51
C SER A 119 9.61 17.12 -2.68
N ARG A 120 9.81 16.24 -1.69
CA ARG A 120 10.81 15.16 -1.72
C ARG A 120 10.24 13.92 -1.06
N VAL A 121 10.32 12.79 -1.74
CA VAL A 121 9.73 11.53 -1.29
C VAL A 121 10.73 10.38 -1.43
N GLU A 122 10.81 9.56 -0.38
CA GLU A 122 11.53 8.29 -0.38
C GLU A 122 10.50 7.16 -0.26
N ILE A 123 10.33 6.40 -1.36
CA ILE A 123 9.32 5.36 -1.49
C ILE A 123 9.96 3.99 -1.30
N CYS A 124 9.38 3.19 -0.42
CA CYS A 124 9.67 1.78 -0.25
C CYS A 124 8.40 0.97 -0.57
N LEU A 125 8.44 0.18 -1.65
CA LEU A 125 7.36 -0.74 -2.01
C LEU A 125 7.68 -2.14 -1.48
N ASP A 126 6.64 -2.90 -1.09
CA ASP A 126 6.84 -4.33 -0.87
C ASP A 126 7.24 -5.01 -2.17
N LYS A 127 8.21 -5.93 -2.04
CA LYS A 127 8.82 -6.60 -3.18
C LYS A 127 7.93 -7.71 -3.73
N ARG A 128 6.96 -7.33 -4.57
CA ARG A 128 6.06 -8.26 -5.24
C ARG A 128 6.78 -9.23 -6.19
N TYR A 129 7.82 -8.74 -6.90
CA TYR A 129 8.48 -9.53 -7.95
C TYR A 129 9.89 -9.96 -7.56
N THR A 130 10.19 -11.25 -7.70
CA THR A 130 11.57 -11.76 -7.69
C THR A 130 12.29 -11.44 -9.00
N ASN A 131 11.56 -11.38 -10.13
CA ASN A 131 12.07 -11.06 -11.45
C ASN A 131 12.42 -9.57 -11.57
N GLU A 132 13.69 -9.27 -11.85
CA GLU A 132 14.21 -7.91 -11.97
C GLU A 132 13.55 -7.11 -13.11
N ARG A 133 13.23 -7.76 -14.24
CA ARG A 133 12.55 -7.11 -15.36
C ARG A 133 11.17 -6.59 -14.95
N LEU A 134 10.41 -7.36 -14.18
CA LEU A 134 9.10 -6.92 -13.69
C LEU A 134 9.21 -5.79 -12.69
N ARG A 135 10.24 -5.79 -11.83
CA ARG A 135 10.52 -4.68 -10.93
C ARG A 135 10.84 -3.39 -11.68
N ARG A 136 11.66 -3.47 -12.73
CA ARG A 136 11.97 -2.31 -13.60
C ARG A 136 10.75 -1.80 -14.36
N LEU A 137 9.83 -2.70 -14.78
CA LEU A 137 8.58 -2.29 -15.42
C LEU A 137 7.65 -1.56 -14.46
N LEU A 138 7.60 -1.95 -13.19
CA LEU A 138 6.86 -1.23 -12.16
C LEU A 138 7.46 0.16 -11.93
N GLU A 139 8.76 0.24 -11.70
CA GLU A 139 9.45 1.52 -11.51
C GLU A 139 9.27 2.46 -12.73
N LYS A 140 9.38 1.90 -13.93
CA LYS A 140 9.14 2.66 -15.16
C LYS A 140 7.72 3.24 -15.21
N ALA A 141 6.70 2.43 -14.91
CA ALA A 141 5.31 2.89 -14.90
C ALA A 141 5.09 4.02 -13.87
N ILE A 142 5.68 3.90 -12.68
CA ILE A 142 5.63 4.96 -11.67
C ILE A 142 6.29 6.24 -12.20
N ARG A 143 7.51 6.15 -12.76
CA ARG A 143 8.23 7.33 -13.28
C ARG A 143 7.53 7.99 -14.44
N GLU A 144 6.89 7.22 -15.32
CA GLU A 144 6.09 7.75 -16.43
C GLU A 144 4.87 8.51 -15.93
N GLU A 145 4.18 7.99 -14.89
CA GLU A 145 2.99 8.62 -14.30
C GLU A 145 3.28 9.95 -13.62
N ILE A 146 4.48 10.12 -13.06
CA ILE A 146 4.90 11.34 -12.37
C ILE A 146 5.87 12.21 -13.17
N ALA A 147 6.03 11.95 -14.47
CA ALA A 147 7.04 12.62 -15.30
C ALA A 147 6.82 14.13 -15.47
N ASP A 148 5.59 14.60 -15.30
CA ASP A 148 5.20 16.02 -15.34
C ASP A 148 5.40 16.75 -14.00
N LEU A 149 5.75 16.02 -12.94
CA LEU A 149 5.90 16.56 -11.59
C LEU A 149 7.38 16.86 -11.29
N PRO A 150 7.70 18.03 -10.70
CA PRO A 150 9.09 18.46 -10.47
C PRO A 150 9.76 17.88 -9.23
N GLN A 151 9.06 17.02 -8.48
CA GLN A 151 9.50 16.51 -7.19
C GLN A 151 10.65 15.50 -7.30
N VAL A 152 11.46 15.45 -6.25
CA VAL A 152 12.52 14.44 -6.13
C VAL A 152 11.95 13.15 -5.54
N VAL A 153 12.01 12.06 -6.30
CA VAL A 153 11.46 10.77 -5.90
C VAL A 153 12.54 9.68 -5.95
N LEU A 154 12.83 9.10 -4.78
CA LEU A 154 13.64 7.90 -4.64
C LEU A 154 12.73 6.69 -4.48
N ILE A 155 13.00 5.60 -5.21
CA ILE A 155 12.17 4.39 -5.21
C ILE A 155 13.04 3.19 -4.85
N SER A 156 12.60 2.42 -3.86
CA SER A 156 13.18 1.12 -3.49
C SER A 156 12.08 0.05 -3.47
N GLN A 157 12.48 -1.22 -3.63
CA GLN A 157 11.60 -2.39 -3.53
C GLN A 157 12.26 -3.38 -2.58
N GLU A 158 11.69 -3.57 -1.39
CA GLU A 158 12.28 -4.35 -0.31
C GLU A 158 11.30 -5.42 0.21
N ASN A 159 11.82 -6.46 0.87
CA ASN A 159 10.99 -7.49 1.48
C ASN A 159 10.43 -6.99 2.83
N SER A 160 9.14 -7.19 3.07
CA SER A 160 8.46 -6.87 4.33
C SER A 160 9.05 -7.61 5.54
N SER A 161 9.68 -8.77 5.34
CA SER A 161 10.41 -9.47 6.40
C SER A 161 11.58 -8.65 6.98
N SER A 162 12.25 -7.85 6.16
CA SER A 162 13.37 -6.98 6.56
C SER A 162 12.95 -5.55 6.89
N ARG A 163 11.80 -5.09 6.39
CA ARG A 163 11.28 -3.73 6.56
C ARG A 163 9.96 -3.75 7.33
N LYS A 164 10.05 -3.45 8.62
CA LYS A 164 8.87 -3.49 9.51
C LYS A 164 7.80 -2.49 9.13
N GLU A 165 8.18 -1.39 8.51
CA GLU A 165 7.28 -0.35 8.03
C GLU A 165 6.33 -0.87 6.93
N LEU A 166 6.80 -1.81 6.09
CA LEU A 166 5.96 -2.47 5.09
C LEU A 166 4.89 -3.36 5.74
N GLN A 167 5.17 -3.95 6.91
CA GLN A 167 4.17 -4.71 7.66
C GLN A 167 3.05 -3.82 8.22
N ALA A 168 3.33 -2.53 8.47
CA ALA A 168 2.29 -1.57 8.80
C ALA A 168 1.43 -1.27 7.55
N ALA A 169 2.04 -1.15 6.38
CA ALA A 169 1.32 -0.97 5.12
C ALA A 169 0.44 -2.18 4.79
N ASP A 170 0.93 -3.43 4.97
CA ASP A 170 0.15 -4.67 4.84
C ASP A 170 -1.10 -4.64 5.73
N ALA A 171 -0.94 -4.27 7.02
CA ALA A 171 -2.07 -4.21 7.96
C ALA A 171 -3.15 -3.20 7.51
N VAL A 172 -2.73 -2.04 7.00
CA VAL A 172 -3.66 -1.02 6.51
C VAL A 172 -4.29 -1.45 5.18
N ALA A 173 -3.53 -2.02 4.23
CA ALA A 173 -4.06 -2.55 2.98
C ALA A 173 -5.10 -3.64 3.23
N TRP A 174 -4.83 -4.53 4.19
CA TRP A 174 -5.78 -5.56 4.63
C TRP A 174 -7.06 -4.96 5.22
N ALA A 175 -6.97 -3.87 6.01
CA ALA A 175 -8.16 -3.21 6.56
C ALA A 175 -9.05 -2.62 5.47
N PHE A 176 -8.46 -2.01 4.44
CA PHE A 176 -9.20 -1.58 3.24
C PHE A 176 -9.83 -2.77 2.51
N PHE A 177 -9.11 -3.88 2.39
CA PHE A 177 -9.62 -5.09 1.74
C PHE A 177 -10.85 -5.66 2.49
N GLN A 178 -10.85 -5.67 3.82
CA GLN A 178 -12.03 -6.06 4.59
C GLN A 178 -13.22 -5.16 4.27
N LYS A 179 -13.05 -3.83 4.22
CA LYS A 179 -14.09 -2.88 3.87
C LYS A 179 -14.69 -3.15 2.48
N TYR A 180 -13.85 -3.29 1.45
CA TYR A 180 -14.30 -3.32 0.06
C TYR A 180 -14.67 -4.72 -0.45
N GLU A 181 -13.88 -5.72 -0.12
CA GLU A 181 -14.08 -7.10 -0.62
C GLU A 181 -14.99 -7.92 0.26
N ARG A 182 -14.98 -7.65 1.59
CA ARG A 182 -15.72 -8.41 2.59
C ARG A 182 -16.93 -7.69 3.17
N ASP A 183 -17.13 -6.43 2.79
CA ASP A 183 -18.18 -5.56 3.34
C ASP A 183 -18.09 -5.43 4.88
N ASP A 184 -16.85 -5.47 5.41
CA ASP A 184 -16.56 -5.36 6.84
C ASP A 184 -15.70 -4.11 7.12
N PRO A 185 -16.30 -2.96 7.42
CA PRO A 185 -15.60 -1.70 7.63
C PRO A 185 -14.94 -1.58 9.02
N ARG A 186 -15.20 -2.49 9.97
CA ARG A 186 -14.75 -2.38 11.38
C ARG A 186 -13.26 -2.10 11.53
N PHE A 187 -12.43 -2.69 10.69
CA PHE A 187 -10.99 -2.52 10.72
C PHE A 187 -10.56 -1.19 10.09
N TYR A 188 -11.20 -0.84 8.99
CA TYR A 188 -10.99 0.45 8.32
C TYR A 188 -11.36 1.63 9.23
N ASP A 189 -12.45 1.54 9.97
CA ASP A 189 -12.95 2.60 10.84
C ASP A 189 -11.93 2.99 11.92
N ILE A 190 -11.06 2.04 12.34
CA ILE A 190 -9.98 2.31 13.31
C ILE A 190 -8.97 3.31 12.75
N ILE A 191 -8.69 3.25 11.45
CA ILE A 191 -7.65 4.07 10.79
C ILE A 191 -8.26 5.15 9.87
N ALA A 192 -9.58 5.27 9.82
CA ALA A 192 -10.28 6.18 8.91
C ALA A 192 -9.84 7.65 9.06
N SER A 193 -9.51 8.09 10.29
CA SER A 193 -9.02 9.43 10.57
C SER A 193 -7.66 9.74 9.95
N LYS A 194 -6.90 8.73 9.54
CA LYS A 194 -5.59 8.87 8.87
C LYS A 194 -5.71 8.95 7.35
N VAL A 195 -6.87 8.59 6.80
CA VAL A 195 -7.09 8.53 5.35
C VAL A 195 -7.33 9.94 4.82
N VAL A 196 -6.40 10.41 4.00
CA VAL A 196 -6.47 11.74 3.36
C VAL A 196 -6.90 11.65 1.89
N ILE A 197 -6.69 10.48 1.25
CA ILE A 197 -7.18 10.17 -0.10
C ILE A 197 -7.69 8.73 -0.11
N GLU A 198 -8.91 8.56 -0.61
CA GLU A 198 -9.50 7.27 -0.94
C GLU A 198 -10.06 7.38 -2.37
N ASP A 199 -9.23 6.99 -3.33
CA ASP A 199 -9.51 7.09 -4.75
C ASP A 199 -10.13 5.78 -5.25
N VAL A 200 -11.44 5.75 -5.39
CA VAL A 200 -12.17 4.60 -5.93
C VAL A 200 -12.18 4.70 -7.46
N ALA A 201 -11.14 4.12 -8.04
CA ALA A 201 -10.90 4.13 -9.49
C ALA A 201 -11.77 3.11 -10.22
N ASN A 202 -12.16 3.46 -11.42
CA ASN A 202 -12.76 2.50 -12.34
C ASN A 202 -11.80 2.15 -13.51
N GLY A 203 -11.97 0.94 -14.04
CA GLY A 203 -11.08 0.44 -15.10
C GLY A 203 -11.10 1.27 -16.37
N LYS A 204 -12.22 1.94 -16.69
CA LYS A 204 -12.30 2.81 -17.88
C LYS A 204 -11.35 3.99 -17.78
N GLU A 205 -11.23 4.60 -16.61
CA GLU A 205 -10.34 5.74 -16.37
C GLU A 205 -8.87 5.33 -16.41
N LEU A 206 -8.55 4.17 -15.82
CA LEU A 206 -7.18 3.67 -15.76
C LEU A 206 -6.65 3.13 -17.10
N PHE A 207 -7.54 2.64 -17.98
CA PHE A 207 -7.13 1.98 -19.22
C PHE A 207 -7.55 2.74 -20.49
N ASN A 208 -8.15 3.94 -20.35
CA ASN A 208 -8.65 4.76 -21.47
C ASN A 208 -9.55 3.97 -22.43
N ASP A 209 -10.43 3.14 -21.87
CA ASP A 209 -11.38 2.28 -22.62
C ASP A 209 -12.72 2.98 -22.93
#